data_ad5a6bda52b66ce62cfb0565dbf6d03b
#
_entry.id   ad5a6bda52b66ce62cfb0565dbf6d03b
#
_cell.length_a   1.000
_cell.length_b   1.000
_cell.length_c   1.000
_cell.angle_alpha   90.00
_cell.angle_beta   90.00
_cell.angle_gamma   90.00
#
_symmetry.space_group_name_H-M   'P 1'
#
loop_
_entity.id
_entity.type
_entity.pdbx_description
1 polymer ?
#
loop_
_entity_poly.entity_id
_entity_poly.type
_entity_poly.pdbx_seq_one_letter_code
_entity_poly.pdbx_strand_id
1 'polypeptide(L)'
;MVVGCSPTKMAVEKSNWNNIEEFSVKGRQGLLIKQKLSFGEYRTASVKRSWTNGSSAFAGWTTGRPGYEDYSRVIGVEYSKKKQTVRFELTDNAAHESSAFCVTKVRSKDFVLGNNPNNLFNISLDILGVGDASENLYWIKLYLKHESHPWEMVLDNEAAQRNSKKYIGVISQSNDRYYTLHPVYTLEKKDGKTGNMPFGSIGYEIRGKEGKPLAAVSLIDKGVVYFNDIPADEKFLMANICTAILLQEEI
;
A
#
# COMPACT_ATOMS: atom_id res chain seq x y z
N MET A 1 9.96 38.65 -13.38
CA MET A 1 10.21 37.22 -13.61
C MET A 1 9.70 36.45 -12.41
N VAL A 2 8.62 35.71 -12.58
CA VAL A 2 8.13 34.81 -11.52
C VAL A 2 8.99 33.54 -11.58
N VAL A 3 9.93 33.41 -10.65
CA VAL A 3 10.70 32.16 -10.46
C VAL A 3 9.74 31.14 -9.88
N GLY A 4 9.10 30.38 -10.74
CA GLY A 4 8.27 29.27 -10.33
C GLY A 4 9.13 28.25 -9.59
N CYS A 5 8.84 28.03 -8.31
CA CYS A 5 9.42 26.94 -7.55
C CYS A 5 8.93 25.62 -8.14
N SER A 6 9.71 24.97 -9.00
CA SER A 6 9.42 23.58 -9.38
C SER A 6 9.53 22.70 -8.13
N PRO A 7 8.51 21.92 -7.78
CA PRO A 7 8.57 21.07 -6.60
C PRO A 7 9.70 20.05 -6.74
N THR A 8 10.32 19.70 -5.62
CA THR A 8 11.26 18.59 -5.55
C THR A 8 10.48 17.30 -5.81
N LYS A 9 11.00 16.41 -6.64
CA LYS A 9 10.35 15.13 -6.99
C LYS A 9 11.08 13.96 -6.37
N MET A 10 10.38 12.86 -6.19
CA MET A 10 10.98 11.57 -5.91
C MET A 10 11.75 11.12 -7.15
N ALA A 11 13.02 10.73 -6.99
CA ALA A 11 13.79 10.19 -8.09
C ALA A 11 13.39 8.72 -8.32
N VAL A 12 12.99 8.41 -9.54
CA VAL A 12 12.82 7.02 -10.03
C VAL A 12 14.00 6.70 -10.95
N GLU A 13 14.55 5.50 -10.83
CA GLU A 13 15.69 5.07 -11.63
C GLU A 13 15.22 4.71 -13.06
N LYS A 14 15.17 5.70 -13.92
CA LYS A 14 14.56 5.64 -15.26
C LYS A 14 15.09 4.50 -16.15
N SER A 15 16.34 4.05 -15.92
CA SER A 15 16.95 2.95 -16.66
C SER A 15 16.19 1.62 -16.54
N ASN A 16 15.45 1.43 -15.46
CA ASN A 16 14.70 0.21 -15.18
C ASN A 16 13.22 0.27 -15.62
N TRP A 17 12.82 1.41 -16.19
CA TRP A 17 11.44 1.64 -16.64
C TRP A 17 11.38 1.68 -18.17
N ASN A 18 10.38 1.03 -18.77
CA ASN A 18 10.20 1.05 -20.21
C ASN A 18 9.54 2.34 -20.68
N ASN A 19 8.47 2.74 -19.99
CA ASN A 19 7.73 3.98 -20.21
C ASN A 19 7.14 4.42 -18.87
N ILE A 20 7.37 5.67 -18.49
CA ILE A 20 6.87 6.19 -17.21
C ILE A 20 5.67 7.08 -17.48
N GLU A 21 4.51 6.63 -17.00
CA GLU A 21 3.33 7.48 -16.87
C GLU A 21 3.32 8.11 -15.47
N GLU A 22 3.22 9.43 -15.38
CA GLU A 22 3.24 10.19 -14.12
C GLU A 22 1.88 10.85 -13.87
N PHE A 23 1.29 10.61 -12.72
CA PHE A 23 -0.01 11.15 -12.33
C PHE A 23 0.06 11.88 -10.99
N SER A 24 -0.24 13.17 -10.98
CA SER A 24 -0.38 13.95 -9.75
C SER A 24 -1.62 13.54 -8.97
N VAL A 25 -1.47 13.37 -7.67
CA VAL A 25 -2.58 12.98 -6.78
C VAL A 25 -3.37 14.21 -6.37
N LYS A 26 -4.69 14.09 -6.38
CA LYS A 26 -5.64 15.08 -5.87
C LYS A 26 -6.36 14.52 -4.64
N GLY A 27 -6.65 15.39 -3.66
CA GLY A 27 -7.47 15.05 -2.50
C GLY A 27 -6.74 14.34 -1.35
N ARG A 28 -5.40 14.19 -1.39
CA ARG A 28 -4.63 13.65 -0.28
C ARG A 28 -4.55 14.63 0.89
N GLN A 29 -4.32 15.90 0.60
CA GLN A 29 -4.28 16.95 1.60
C GLN A 29 -5.66 17.61 1.70
N GLY A 30 -6.23 17.64 2.88
CA GLY A 30 -7.54 18.25 3.13
C GLY A 30 -8.22 17.66 4.36
N LEU A 31 -9.47 18.04 4.56
CA LEU A 31 -10.28 17.49 5.63
C LEU A 31 -10.46 15.97 5.41
N LEU A 32 -10.12 15.18 6.41
CA LEU A 32 -10.24 13.72 6.38
C LEU A 32 -11.70 13.24 6.29
N ILE A 33 -12.65 14.16 6.48
CA ILE A 33 -14.08 13.91 6.34
C ILE A 33 -14.43 13.89 4.86
N LYS A 34 -14.95 12.75 4.38
CA LYS A 34 -15.30 12.51 2.96
C LYS A 34 -14.11 12.69 2.00
N GLN A 35 -12.93 12.30 2.45
CA GLN A 35 -11.72 12.32 1.61
C GLN A 35 -11.96 11.54 0.32
N LYS A 36 -11.52 12.11 -0.80
CA LYS A 36 -11.53 11.44 -2.11
C LYS A 36 -10.16 11.63 -2.76
N LEU A 37 -9.51 10.53 -3.11
CA LEU A 37 -8.29 10.54 -3.90
C LEU A 37 -8.58 10.33 -5.37
N SER A 38 -7.84 10.99 -6.24
CA SER A 38 -7.84 10.67 -7.67
C SER A 38 -6.47 10.94 -8.30
N PHE A 39 -6.09 10.12 -9.27
CA PHE A 39 -4.90 10.25 -10.10
C PHE A 39 -5.11 9.46 -11.40
N GLY A 40 -4.79 10.08 -12.54
CA GLY A 40 -5.14 9.51 -13.83
C GLY A 40 -6.63 9.21 -13.94
N GLU A 41 -6.96 8.00 -14.31
CA GLU A 41 -8.34 7.49 -14.39
C GLU A 41 -8.85 6.90 -13.08
N TYR A 42 -7.97 6.68 -12.09
CA TYR A 42 -8.31 6.05 -10.81
C TYR A 42 -8.87 7.05 -9.82
N ARG A 43 -9.95 6.66 -9.13
CA ARG A 43 -10.59 7.49 -8.09
C ARG A 43 -11.19 6.65 -6.98
N THR A 44 -11.09 7.13 -5.75
CA THR A 44 -11.80 6.51 -4.64
C THR A 44 -13.29 6.88 -4.70
N ALA A 45 -14.16 5.89 -4.68
CA ALA A 45 -15.60 6.08 -4.53
C ALA A 45 -15.94 6.44 -3.08
N SER A 46 -15.31 5.76 -2.13
CA SER A 46 -15.44 6.05 -0.70
C SER A 46 -14.10 5.89 0.03
N VAL A 47 -13.89 6.70 1.07
CA VAL A 47 -12.83 6.53 2.07
C VAL A 47 -13.44 6.70 3.45
N LYS A 48 -13.35 5.69 4.29
CA LYS A 48 -13.85 5.70 5.67
C LYS A 48 -12.70 5.40 6.62
N ARG A 49 -12.54 6.26 7.62
CA ARG A 49 -11.54 6.12 8.67
C ARG A 49 -12.23 5.88 10.01
N SER A 50 -11.67 5.01 10.82
CA SER A 50 -12.10 4.83 12.19
C SER A 50 -10.89 4.68 13.11
N TRP A 51 -11.06 5.17 14.33
CA TRP A 51 -10.09 5.03 15.41
C TRP A 51 -10.65 4.03 16.43
N THR A 52 -9.89 3.02 16.76
CA THR A 52 -10.24 2.14 17.86
C THR A 52 -9.71 2.73 19.16
N ASN A 53 -10.61 3.07 20.07
CA ASN A 53 -10.29 3.46 21.45
C ASN A 53 -10.67 2.29 22.36
N GLY A 54 -9.70 1.57 22.92
CA GLY A 54 -10.01 0.52 23.88
C GLY A 54 -8.97 -0.59 23.97
N SER A 55 -9.12 -1.42 24.97
CA SER A 55 -8.17 -2.47 25.36
C SER A 55 -8.20 -3.72 24.48
N SER A 56 -9.25 -3.94 23.73
CA SER A 56 -9.33 -4.99 22.70
C SER A 56 -10.47 -4.69 21.73
N ALA A 57 -10.20 -4.60 20.47
CA ALA A 57 -11.20 -4.60 19.42
C ALA A 57 -10.77 -5.60 18.36
N PHE A 58 -11.69 -6.47 17.99
CA PHE A 58 -11.51 -7.39 16.88
C PHE A 58 -12.03 -6.71 15.61
N ALA A 59 -11.19 -6.52 14.61
CA ALA A 59 -11.66 -6.20 13.28
C ALA A 59 -11.50 -7.44 12.39
N GLY A 60 -12.59 -8.15 12.28
CA GLY A 60 -12.77 -9.20 11.30
C GLY A 60 -13.65 -8.69 10.17
N TRP A 61 -13.34 -9.07 8.96
CA TRP A 61 -14.24 -8.95 7.84
C TRP A 61 -14.89 -10.29 7.61
N THR A 62 -16.17 -10.40 7.86
CA THR A 62 -17.01 -11.47 7.32
C THR A 62 -17.45 -11.02 5.93
N THR A 63 -16.82 -11.48 4.88
CA THR A 63 -17.38 -11.41 3.55
C THR A 63 -18.43 -12.52 3.44
N GLY A 64 -19.57 -12.32 4.06
CA GLY A 64 -20.74 -13.13 3.83
C GLY A 64 -21.34 -12.76 2.48
N ARG A 65 -20.91 -13.37 1.38
CA ARG A 65 -21.82 -13.61 0.28
C ARG A 65 -22.63 -14.83 0.66
N PRO A 66 -23.96 -14.75 0.72
CA PRO A 66 -24.79 -15.93 0.91
C PRO A 66 -24.46 -16.95 -0.18
N GLY A 67 -23.95 -18.13 0.18
CA GLY A 67 -23.72 -19.24 -0.74
C GLY A 67 -22.28 -19.74 -0.94
N TYR A 68 -21.29 -19.15 -0.28
CA TYR A 68 -19.91 -19.64 -0.30
C TYR A 68 -19.43 -20.02 1.11
N GLU A 69 -19.57 -21.28 1.46
CA GLU A 69 -19.22 -21.80 2.80
C GLU A 69 -17.72 -21.79 3.13
N ASP A 70 -16.83 -21.55 2.17
CA ASP A 70 -15.36 -21.60 2.36
C ASP A 70 -14.70 -20.26 2.73
N TYR A 71 -15.45 -19.18 2.80
CA TYR A 71 -14.90 -17.83 3.06
C TYR A 71 -15.06 -17.32 4.49
N SER A 72 -15.51 -18.15 5.41
CA SER A 72 -15.66 -17.78 6.83
C SER A 72 -14.36 -17.85 7.65
N ARG A 73 -13.19 -17.90 7.01
CA ARG A 73 -11.91 -17.85 7.73
C ARG A 73 -11.53 -16.40 7.97
N VAL A 74 -12.04 -15.90 9.06
CA VAL A 74 -11.73 -14.60 9.66
C VAL A 74 -10.24 -14.53 9.94
N ILE A 75 -9.50 -13.70 9.18
CA ILE A 75 -8.25 -13.18 9.71
C ILE A 75 -8.65 -12.03 10.61
N GLY A 76 -8.57 -12.27 11.91
CA GLY A 76 -8.82 -11.26 12.92
C GLY A 76 -7.51 -10.64 13.35
N VAL A 77 -7.48 -9.33 13.45
CA VAL A 77 -6.41 -8.63 14.15
C VAL A 77 -6.98 -8.19 15.50
N GLU A 78 -6.43 -8.72 16.57
CA GLU A 78 -6.79 -8.31 17.93
C GLU A 78 -6.01 -7.05 18.30
N TYR A 79 -6.73 -6.00 18.69
CA TYR A 79 -6.13 -4.70 18.97
C TYR A 79 -5.97 -4.48 20.46
N SER A 80 -4.75 -4.26 20.91
CA SER A 80 -4.46 -3.88 22.29
C SER A 80 -4.11 -2.40 22.48
N LYS A 81 -4.05 -1.59 21.43
CA LYS A 81 -3.71 -0.14 21.47
C LYS A 81 -4.45 0.63 20.37
N LYS A 82 -4.47 1.97 20.46
CA LYS A 82 -5.07 2.85 19.46
C LYS A 82 -4.49 2.56 18.06
N LYS A 83 -5.33 2.11 17.15
CA LYS A 83 -4.99 1.83 15.75
C LYS A 83 -5.97 2.54 14.85
N GLN A 84 -5.48 3.03 13.72
CA GLN A 84 -6.33 3.57 12.70
C GLN A 84 -6.69 2.47 11.72
N THR A 85 -7.96 2.39 11.37
CA THR A 85 -8.41 1.58 10.24
C THR A 85 -8.89 2.49 9.12
N VAL A 86 -8.54 2.13 7.90
CA VAL A 86 -8.98 2.82 6.69
C VAL A 86 -9.67 1.80 5.79
N ARG A 87 -10.85 2.14 5.31
CA ARG A 87 -11.54 1.39 4.25
C ARG A 87 -11.70 2.30 3.05
N PHE A 88 -11.39 1.81 1.88
CA PHE A 88 -11.66 2.53 0.65
C PHE A 88 -12.17 1.61 -0.45
N GLU A 89 -12.88 2.21 -1.38
CA GLU A 89 -13.28 1.61 -2.64
C GLU A 89 -12.61 2.40 -3.76
N LEU A 90 -11.96 1.71 -4.69
CA LEU A 90 -11.33 2.32 -5.86
C LEU A 90 -12.03 1.85 -7.13
N THR A 91 -12.14 2.75 -8.08
CA THR A 91 -12.67 2.46 -9.43
C THR A 91 -11.84 3.22 -10.47
N ASP A 92 -11.88 2.73 -11.69
CA ASP A 92 -11.37 3.41 -12.87
C ASP A 92 -12.48 3.69 -13.88
N ASN A 93 -12.11 4.18 -15.09
CA ASN A 93 -13.08 4.43 -16.16
C ASN A 93 -13.49 3.16 -16.92
N ALA A 94 -12.77 2.05 -16.75
CA ALA A 94 -13.00 0.76 -17.40
C ALA A 94 -13.89 -0.18 -16.60
N ALA A 95 -14.54 0.31 -15.54
CA ALA A 95 -15.42 -0.42 -14.64
C ALA A 95 -14.72 -1.47 -13.75
N HIS A 96 -13.40 -1.38 -13.56
CA HIS A 96 -12.76 -2.09 -12.47
C HIS A 96 -13.21 -1.50 -11.13
N GLU A 97 -13.48 -2.36 -10.19
CA GLU A 97 -13.88 -2.01 -8.84
C GLU A 97 -13.14 -2.85 -7.83
N SER A 98 -12.79 -2.22 -6.72
CA SER A 98 -12.15 -2.89 -5.60
C SER A 98 -12.64 -2.36 -4.27
N SER A 99 -12.40 -3.13 -3.22
CA SER A 99 -12.55 -2.68 -1.83
C SER A 99 -11.32 -3.08 -1.03
N ALA A 100 -10.82 -2.16 -0.22
CA ALA A 100 -9.65 -2.38 0.62
C ALA A 100 -9.95 -2.09 2.09
N PHE A 101 -9.33 -2.87 2.94
CA PHE A 101 -9.31 -2.69 4.38
C PHE A 101 -7.86 -2.61 4.86
N CYS A 102 -7.51 -1.52 5.52
CA CYS A 102 -6.16 -1.23 5.97
C CYS A 102 -6.12 -1.01 7.47
N VAL A 103 -5.05 -1.46 8.12
CA VAL A 103 -4.80 -1.29 9.55
C VAL A 103 -3.37 -0.83 9.79
N THR A 104 -3.21 0.25 10.55
CA THR A 104 -1.89 0.80 10.93
C THR A 104 -1.41 0.26 12.28
N LYS A 105 -0.11 0.31 12.52
CA LYS A 105 0.52 -0.04 13.82
C LYS A 105 0.14 -1.44 14.32
N VAL A 106 0.18 -2.41 13.43
CA VAL A 106 -0.02 -3.81 13.79
C VAL A 106 1.30 -4.38 14.26
N ARG A 107 1.30 -5.10 15.38
CA ARG A 107 2.46 -5.89 15.81
C ARG A 107 2.38 -7.27 15.19
N SER A 108 3.51 -7.85 14.82
CA SER A 108 3.54 -9.21 14.26
C SER A 108 2.81 -10.23 15.13
N LYS A 109 2.94 -10.12 16.46
CA LYS A 109 2.26 -10.98 17.44
C LYS A 109 0.75 -10.75 17.59
N ASP A 110 0.21 -9.63 17.10
CA ASP A 110 -1.23 -9.32 17.18
C ASP A 110 -2.02 -10.00 16.06
N PHE A 111 -1.34 -10.64 15.12
CA PHE A 111 -2.02 -11.43 14.11
C PHE A 111 -2.46 -12.75 14.71
N VAL A 112 -3.77 -12.92 14.83
CA VAL A 112 -4.36 -14.23 15.15
C VAL A 112 -4.25 -15.08 13.88
N LEU A 113 -3.15 -15.80 13.81
CA LEU A 113 -2.91 -16.76 12.74
C LEU A 113 -3.88 -17.92 12.96
N GLY A 114 -4.85 -18.07 12.06
CA GLY A 114 -5.54 -19.33 11.96
C GLY A 114 -4.50 -20.43 11.75
N ASN A 115 -4.68 -21.62 12.33
CA ASN A 115 -3.76 -22.77 12.27
C ASN A 115 -3.48 -23.31 10.84
N ASN A 116 -3.60 -22.46 9.83
CA ASN A 116 -3.34 -22.83 8.44
C ASN A 116 -2.00 -22.23 7.99
N PRO A 117 -0.95 -23.07 7.82
CA PRO A 117 0.36 -22.61 7.34
C PRO A 117 0.30 -21.99 5.93
N ASN A 118 -0.76 -22.25 5.16
CA ASN A 118 -1.00 -21.68 3.84
C ASN A 118 -1.79 -20.35 3.89
N ASN A 119 -1.87 -19.72 5.06
CA ASN A 119 -2.43 -18.37 5.15
C ASN A 119 -1.51 -17.39 4.41
N LEU A 120 -2.04 -16.62 3.47
CA LEU A 120 -1.31 -15.63 2.68
C LEU A 120 -0.51 -14.64 3.53
N PHE A 121 -1.00 -14.36 4.73
CA PHE A 121 -0.30 -13.50 5.68
C PHE A 121 1.01 -14.14 6.20
N ASN A 122 0.99 -15.43 6.57
CA ASN A 122 2.20 -16.14 6.99
C ASN A 122 3.22 -16.17 5.86
N ILE A 123 2.76 -16.41 4.63
CA ILE A 123 3.58 -16.37 3.43
C ILE A 123 4.22 -14.99 3.25
N SER A 124 3.45 -13.90 3.45
CA SER A 124 3.97 -12.54 3.34
C SER A 124 5.02 -12.24 4.41
N LEU A 125 4.83 -12.69 5.64
CA LEU A 125 5.81 -12.54 6.71
C LEU A 125 7.08 -13.37 6.46
N ASP A 126 6.93 -14.59 5.98
CA ASP A 126 8.06 -15.47 5.62
C ASP A 126 8.90 -14.84 4.49
N ILE A 127 8.24 -14.29 3.47
CA ILE A 127 8.91 -13.61 2.35
C ILE A 127 9.65 -12.36 2.83
N LEU A 128 9.06 -11.60 3.76
CA LEU A 128 9.69 -10.41 4.35
C LEU A 128 10.83 -10.76 5.29
N GLY A 129 10.85 -11.97 5.84
CA GLY A 129 11.76 -12.32 6.94
C GLY A 129 11.46 -11.49 8.19
N VAL A 130 10.22 -11.05 8.38
CA VAL A 130 9.77 -10.31 9.56
C VAL A 130 9.61 -11.30 10.70
N GLY A 131 10.56 -11.27 11.64
CA GLY A 131 10.44 -12.02 12.88
C GLY A 131 9.37 -11.45 13.81
N ASP A 132 9.14 -12.11 14.96
CA ASP A 132 8.13 -11.74 15.98
C ASP A 132 8.29 -10.33 16.61
N ALA A 133 9.31 -9.57 16.20
CA ALA A 133 9.73 -8.34 16.84
C ALA A 133 9.21 -7.05 16.18
N SER A 134 8.57 -7.09 15.01
CA SER A 134 8.12 -5.87 14.35
C SER A 134 6.84 -5.34 14.99
N GLU A 135 6.87 -4.07 15.41
CA GLU A 135 5.78 -3.42 16.17
C GLU A 135 4.99 -2.37 15.37
N ASN A 136 5.41 -2.06 14.12
CA ASN A 136 4.77 -1.02 13.31
C ASN A 136 4.53 -1.48 11.88
N LEU A 137 3.75 -2.53 11.73
CA LEU A 137 3.33 -3.04 10.42
C LEU A 137 2.07 -2.31 9.94
N TYR A 138 2.01 -2.04 8.65
CA TYR A 138 0.81 -1.64 7.93
C TYR A 138 0.29 -2.84 7.17
N TRP A 139 -0.91 -3.29 7.51
CA TRP A 139 -1.54 -4.43 6.88
C TRP A 139 -2.74 -4.00 6.04
N ILE A 140 -2.88 -4.63 4.87
CA ILE A 140 -3.96 -4.35 3.92
C ILE A 140 -4.52 -5.66 3.42
N LYS A 141 -5.85 -5.70 3.30
CA LYS A 141 -6.57 -6.74 2.59
C LYS A 141 -7.37 -6.09 1.47
N LEU A 142 -7.10 -6.51 0.25
CA LEU A 142 -7.63 -5.93 -0.97
C LEU A 142 -8.43 -6.97 -1.76
N TYR A 143 -9.65 -6.63 -2.10
CA TYR A 143 -10.55 -7.42 -2.91
C TYR A 143 -10.75 -6.74 -4.26
N LEU A 144 -10.32 -7.40 -5.34
CA LEU A 144 -10.63 -7.00 -6.70
C LEU A 144 -11.91 -7.72 -7.13
N LYS A 145 -12.88 -7.02 -7.73
CA LYS A 145 -14.23 -7.53 -8.01
C LYS A 145 -14.24 -8.81 -8.84
N HIS A 146 -13.27 -8.99 -9.72
CA HIS A 146 -13.20 -10.13 -10.65
C HIS A 146 -12.26 -11.25 -10.18
N GLU A 147 -11.65 -11.10 -9.01
CA GLU A 147 -10.76 -12.10 -8.44
C GLU A 147 -11.44 -12.86 -7.31
N SER A 148 -11.24 -14.18 -7.28
CA SER A 148 -11.82 -15.06 -6.25
C SER A 148 -11.12 -14.97 -4.90
N HIS A 149 -9.83 -14.59 -4.90
CA HIS A 149 -9.01 -14.51 -3.70
C HIS A 149 -8.54 -13.08 -3.46
N PRO A 150 -8.51 -12.61 -2.21
CA PRO A 150 -7.99 -11.30 -1.88
C PRO A 150 -6.47 -11.25 -2.03
N TRP A 151 -5.95 -10.05 -2.23
CA TRP A 151 -4.56 -9.72 -2.02
C TRP A 151 -4.34 -9.28 -0.58
N GLU A 152 -3.23 -9.68 0.01
CA GLU A 152 -2.82 -9.24 1.33
C GLU A 152 -1.45 -8.56 1.25
N MET A 153 -1.35 -7.37 1.84
CA MET A 153 -0.13 -6.59 1.89
C MET A 153 0.32 -6.38 3.32
N VAL A 154 1.61 -6.54 3.53
CA VAL A 154 2.30 -6.14 4.76
C VAL A 154 3.43 -5.19 4.41
N LEU A 155 3.51 -4.07 5.11
CA LEU A 155 4.55 -3.07 4.97
C LEU A 155 5.16 -2.81 6.35
N ASP A 156 6.49 -2.92 6.48
CA ASP A 156 7.22 -2.63 7.70
C ASP A 156 7.64 -1.16 7.72
N ASN A 157 6.89 -0.34 8.47
CA ASN A 157 7.15 1.09 8.58
C ASN A 157 8.46 1.39 9.35
N GLU A 158 8.86 0.54 10.28
CA GLU A 158 10.14 0.73 10.99
C GLU A 158 11.33 0.49 10.07
N ALA A 159 11.27 -0.55 9.24
CA ALA A 159 12.31 -0.81 8.25
C ALA A 159 12.37 0.34 7.22
N ALA A 160 11.24 0.93 6.84
CA ALA A 160 11.19 2.08 5.96
C ALA A 160 11.88 3.32 6.52
N GLN A 161 11.83 3.51 7.84
CA GLN A 161 12.49 4.64 8.50
C GLN A 161 14.01 4.46 8.65
N ARG A 162 14.48 3.22 8.67
CA ARG A 162 15.90 2.89 8.89
C ARG A 162 16.78 2.96 7.63
N ASN A 163 16.29 3.47 6.52
CA ASN A 163 17.00 3.50 5.24
C ASN A 163 17.47 2.09 4.79
N SER A 164 16.55 1.15 4.73
CA SER A 164 16.84 -0.21 4.31
C SER A 164 17.06 -0.27 2.79
N LYS A 165 18.14 -0.94 2.36
CA LYS A 165 18.36 -1.27 0.95
C LYS A 165 17.55 -2.48 0.48
N LYS A 166 16.89 -3.19 1.42
CA LYS A 166 16.04 -4.34 1.14
C LYS A 166 14.61 -3.87 0.90
N TYR A 167 13.80 -4.73 0.33
CA TYR A 167 12.35 -4.50 0.31
C TYR A 167 11.81 -4.55 1.74
N ILE A 168 10.78 -3.79 1.99
CA ILE A 168 10.19 -3.60 3.32
C ILE A 168 8.73 -4.00 3.35
N GLY A 169 8.21 -4.45 2.24
CA GLY A 169 6.83 -4.86 2.12
C GLY A 169 6.64 -5.90 1.03
N VAL A 170 5.59 -6.69 1.20
CA VAL A 170 5.11 -7.67 0.23
C VAL A 170 3.61 -7.52 0.10
N ILE A 171 3.10 -7.61 -1.12
CA ILE A 171 1.71 -7.90 -1.40
C ILE A 171 1.62 -9.22 -2.15
N SER A 172 0.78 -10.13 -1.67
CA SER A 172 0.64 -11.46 -2.26
C SER A 172 -0.81 -11.92 -2.28
N GLN A 173 -1.11 -12.77 -3.24
CA GLN A 173 -2.34 -13.54 -3.33
C GLN A 173 -2.06 -15.04 -3.16
N SER A 174 -0.83 -15.46 -3.50
CA SER A 174 -0.31 -16.81 -3.31
C SER A 174 1.22 -16.76 -3.27
N ASN A 175 1.88 -17.90 -2.98
CA ASN A 175 3.34 -18.02 -3.03
C ASN A 175 3.93 -17.68 -4.42
N ASP A 176 3.15 -17.90 -5.46
CA ASP A 176 3.58 -17.66 -6.84
C ASP A 176 3.10 -16.35 -7.42
N ARG A 177 2.23 -15.63 -6.73
CA ARG A 177 1.66 -14.36 -7.18
C ARG A 177 1.83 -13.29 -6.12
N TYR A 178 2.97 -12.61 -6.17
CA TYR A 178 3.34 -11.56 -5.24
C TYR A 178 4.18 -10.47 -5.87
N TYR A 179 4.24 -9.31 -5.21
CA TYR A 179 5.07 -8.16 -5.52
C TYR A 179 5.77 -7.69 -4.25
N THR A 180 6.90 -7.00 -4.42
CA THR A 180 7.69 -6.46 -3.32
C THR A 180 7.67 -4.93 -3.32
N LEU A 181 7.69 -4.32 -2.14
CA LEU A 181 7.74 -2.88 -1.95
C LEU A 181 9.14 -2.47 -1.50
N HIS A 182 9.71 -1.52 -2.23
CA HIS A 182 11.04 -0.99 -1.99
C HIS A 182 10.96 0.48 -1.60
N PRO A 183 11.56 0.90 -0.47
CA PRO A 183 11.54 2.29 -0.06
C PRO A 183 12.44 3.14 -0.97
N VAL A 184 12.00 4.34 -1.27
CA VAL A 184 12.77 5.32 -2.05
C VAL A 184 13.17 6.47 -1.14
N TYR A 185 14.47 6.82 -1.14
CA TYR A 185 15.04 7.90 -0.32
C TYR A 185 15.65 9.01 -1.16
N THR A 186 15.66 8.86 -2.48
CA THR A 186 16.36 9.76 -3.39
C THR A 186 15.41 10.79 -3.98
N LEU A 187 15.80 12.06 -3.84
CA LEU A 187 15.13 13.21 -4.43
C LEU A 187 15.80 13.63 -5.73
N GLU A 188 15.02 14.03 -6.70
CA GLU A 188 15.48 14.77 -7.88
C GLU A 188 15.39 16.28 -7.59
N LYS A 189 16.54 16.97 -7.62
CA LYS A 189 16.65 18.40 -7.44
C LYS A 189 16.37 19.13 -8.75
N LYS A 190 16.12 20.44 -8.66
CA LYS A 190 15.84 21.31 -9.84
C LYS A 190 16.96 21.33 -10.88
N ASP A 191 18.19 21.12 -10.47
CA ASP A 191 19.38 21.08 -11.31
C ASP A 191 19.63 19.70 -11.95
N GLY A 192 18.66 18.75 -11.81
CA GLY A 192 18.75 17.40 -12.29
C GLY A 192 19.65 16.49 -11.44
N LYS A 193 20.27 17.01 -10.39
CA LYS A 193 21.06 16.20 -9.45
C LYS A 193 20.15 15.45 -8.48
N THR A 194 20.58 14.29 -8.08
CA THR A 194 19.91 13.51 -7.03
C THR A 194 20.48 13.86 -5.65
N GLY A 195 19.65 13.71 -4.63
CA GLY A 195 20.04 13.85 -3.23
C GLY A 195 19.31 12.83 -2.38
N ASN A 196 19.96 12.28 -1.38
CA ASN A 196 19.34 11.31 -0.48
C ASN A 196 18.74 12.02 0.74
N MET A 197 17.54 11.56 1.12
CA MET A 197 16.97 11.90 2.42
C MET A 197 17.73 11.14 3.52
N PRO A 198 18.16 11.84 4.58
CA PRO A 198 18.92 11.19 5.65
C PRO A 198 18.06 10.25 6.50
N PHE A 199 16.76 10.49 6.59
CA PHE A 199 15.81 9.73 7.42
C PHE A 199 14.47 9.57 6.71
N GLY A 200 13.88 8.37 6.81
CA GLY A 200 12.58 8.03 6.29
C GLY A 200 12.53 7.93 4.76
N SER A 201 11.63 7.10 4.27
CA SER A 201 11.36 7.01 2.83
C SER A 201 10.44 8.15 2.38
N ILE A 202 10.65 8.62 1.16
CA ILE A 202 9.79 9.63 0.52
C ILE A 202 8.77 9.02 -0.41
N GLY A 203 8.76 7.71 -0.48
CA GLY A 203 7.85 6.93 -1.30
C GLY A 203 8.31 5.49 -1.44
N TYR A 204 7.63 4.77 -2.29
CA TYR A 204 7.84 3.35 -2.51
C TYR A 204 7.80 3.00 -3.98
N GLU A 205 8.64 2.07 -4.38
CA GLU A 205 8.61 1.41 -5.69
C GLU A 205 8.09 -0.02 -5.52
N ILE A 206 7.17 -0.42 -6.38
CA ILE A 206 6.56 -1.75 -6.39
C ILE A 206 7.20 -2.53 -7.53
N ARG A 207 7.75 -3.68 -7.21
CA ARG A 207 8.49 -4.52 -8.16
C ARG A 207 7.88 -5.90 -8.29
N GLY A 208 7.91 -6.42 -9.51
CA GLY A 208 7.61 -7.82 -9.81
C GLY A 208 8.70 -8.78 -9.31
N LYS A 209 8.48 -10.07 -9.46
CA LYS A 209 9.41 -11.14 -9.04
C LYS A 209 10.81 -11.00 -9.65
N GLU A 210 10.92 -10.51 -10.88
CA GLU A 210 12.20 -10.29 -11.57
C GLU A 210 12.92 -9.00 -11.12
N GLY A 211 12.37 -8.30 -10.11
CA GLY A 211 12.91 -7.02 -9.65
C GLY A 211 12.58 -5.83 -10.55
N LYS A 212 11.82 -6.03 -11.63
CA LYS A 212 11.40 -4.97 -12.54
C LYS A 212 10.36 -4.06 -11.87
N PRO A 213 10.53 -2.72 -11.90
CA PRO A 213 9.55 -1.81 -11.35
C PRO A 213 8.27 -1.82 -12.21
N LEU A 214 7.13 -1.87 -11.54
CA LEU A 214 5.80 -1.85 -12.15
C LEU A 214 5.07 -0.54 -11.86
N ALA A 215 5.22 -0.04 -10.65
CA ALA A 215 4.67 1.22 -10.20
C ALA A 215 5.53 1.85 -9.12
N ALA A 216 5.34 3.14 -8.87
CA ALA A 216 5.90 3.82 -7.71
C ALA A 216 4.92 4.89 -7.19
N VAL A 217 5.04 5.20 -5.92
CA VAL A 217 4.26 6.25 -5.27
C VAL A 217 5.16 7.18 -4.48
N SER A 218 5.09 8.46 -4.78
CA SER A 218 5.75 9.52 -4.00
C SER A 218 4.81 10.02 -2.90
N LEU A 219 5.36 10.18 -1.72
CA LEU A 219 4.66 10.74 -0.56
C LEU A 219 4.94 12.24 -0.38
N ILE A 220 5.74 12.84 -1.24
CA ILE A 220 6.08 14.27 -1.18
C ILE A 220 4.83 15.11 -1.55
N ASP A 221 4.53 16.10 -0.75
CA ASP A 221 3.41 17.03 -0.94
C ASP A 221 2.06 16.29 -1.12
N LYS A 222 1.40 16.54 -2.25
CA LYS A 222 0.13 15.90 -2.59
C LYS A 222 0.27 14.44 -3.01
N GLY A 223 1.49 14.02 -3.34
CA GLY A 223 1.80 12.69 -3.88
C GLY A 223 1.78 12.65 -5.41
N VAL A 224 2.53 11.70 -5.93
CA VAL A 224 2.59 11.37 -7.36
C VAL A 224 2.60 9.86 -7.49
N VAL A 225 1.84 9.32 -8.44
CA VAL A 225 1.85 7.90 -8.78
C VAL A 225 2.50 7.75 -10.16
N TYR A 226 3.37 6.75 -10.26
CA TYR A 226 4.08 6.40 -11.48
C TYR A 226 3.69 4.98 -11.88
N PHE A 227 3.41 4.77 -13.16
CA PHE A 227 3.21 3.43 -13.72
C PHE A 227 4.22 3.17 -14.83
N ASN A 228 4.68 1.93 -14.88
CA ASN A 228 5.39 1.40 -16.03
C ASN A 228 4.39 0.96 -17.10
N ASP A 229 4.89 0.59 -18.27
CA ASP A 229 4.08 -0.05 -19.32
C ASP A 229 3.74 -1.49 -18.89
N ILE A 230 2.56 -1.66 -18.33
CA ILE A 230 2.00 -2.91 -17.80
C ILE A 230 0.52 -3.04 -18.19
N PRO A 231 -0.06 -4.26 -18.20
CA PRO A 231 -1.46 -4.49 -18.51
C PRO A 231 -2.42 -3.71 -17.60
N ALA A 232 -3.62 -3.38 -18.11
CA ALA A 232 -4.61 -2.57 -17.40
C ALA A 232 -5.03 -3.18 -16.05
N ASP A 233 -5.26 -4.49 -15.99
CA ASP A 233 -5.61 -5.19 -14.76
C ASP A 233 -4.50 -5.09 -13.70
N GLU A 234 -3.25 -5.20 -14.14
CA GLU A 234 -2.09 -5.05 -13.26
C GLU A 234 -1.91 -3.59 -12.82
N LYS A 235 -2.14 -2.61 -13.72
CA LYS A 235 -2.18 -1.18 -13.34
C LYS A 235 -3.25 -0.91 -12.29
N PHE A 236 -4.43 -1.52 -12.40
CA PHE A 236 -5.49 -1.34 -11.42
C PHE A 236 -5.10 -1.91 -10.03
N LEU A 237 -4.43 -3.06 -9.99
CA LEU A 237 -3.86 -3.58 -8.75
C LEU A 237 -2.80 -2.62 -8.17
N MET A 238 -1.87 -2.14 -9.00
CA MET A 238 -0.84 -1.17 -8.58
C MET A 238 -1.48 0.14 -8.08
N ALA A 239 -2.55 0.62 -8.72
CA ALA A 239 -3.30 1.79 -8.30
C ALA A 239 -3.91 1.62 -6.90
N ASN A 240 -4.39 0.43 -6.59
CA ASN A 240 -4.91 0.10 -5.25
C ASN A 240 -3.80 0.13 -4.19
N ILE A 241 -2.63 -0.45 -4.49
CA ILE A 241 -1.48 -0.44 -3.57
C ILE A 241 -1.04 1.01 -3.33
N CYS A 242 -0.87 1.81 -4.39
CA CYS A 242 -0.51 3.22 -4.28
C CYS A 242 -1.55 4.01 -3.48
N THR A 243 -2.85 3.76 -3.70
CA THR A 243 -3.94 4.40 -2.93
C THR A 243 -3.85 4.07 -1.44
N ALA A 244 -3.61 2.80 -1.10
CA ALA A 244 -3.47 2.37 0.28
C ALA A 244 -2.30 3.08 0.98
N ILE A 245 -1.15 3.19 0.30
CA ILE A 245 0.04 3.89 0.82
C ILE A 245 -0.23 5.40 0.97
N LEU A 246 -0.90 6.03 0.01
CA LEU A 246 -1.26 7.45 0.05
C LEU A 246 -2.26 7.78 1.18
N LEU A 247 -3.11 6.82 1.54
CA LEU A 247 -4.10 6.95 2.62
C LEU A 247 -3.53 6.61 4.00
N GLN A 248 -2.34 6.04 4.06
CA GLN A 248 -1.64 5.82 5.32
C GLN A 248 -1.28 7.19 5.91
N GLU A 249 -1.73 7.47 7.13
CA GLU A 249 -1.27 8.64 7.88
C GLU A 249 0.09 8.33 8.51
N GLU A 250 1.01 9.27 8.40
CA GLU A 250 2.21 9.28 9.24
C GLU A 250 1.77 9.61 10.66
N ILE A 251 1.88 8.62 11.57
CA ILE A 251 1.55 8.76 12.98
C ILE A 251 2.84 8.70 13.80
#